data_0d1489cdbf08ff6d8b95c7f32aa8f31b
#
_entry.id   0d1489cdbf08ff6d8b95c7f32aa8f31b
#
_cell.length_a   1.000
_cell.length_b   1.000
_cell.length_c   1.000
_cell.angle_alpha   90.00
_cell.angle_beta   90.00
_cell.angle_gamma   90.00
#
_symmetry.space_group_name_H-M   'P 1'
#
loop_
_entity.id
_entity.type
_entity.pdbx_description
1 polymer ?
#
loop_
_entity_poly.entity_id
_entity_poly.type
_entity_poly.pdbx_seq_one_letter_code
_entity_poly.pdbx_strand_id
1 'polypeptide(L)'
;MYDFLNRISRNNLLIAWEPRGDWKKNSNKGFVEKVCKDLKLIHVVDLLRYDPAITCEMTYTRLHGLGSREYEYRYKYTDEDLERLLVKIRELKKLGVSLVYVLFNNIWMGDDAKRFINLLGKK
;
A
#
# COMPACT_ATOMS: atom_id res chain seq x y z
N MET A 1 11.24 0.49 17.67
CA MET A 1 11.15 -0.28 16.43
C MET A 1 12.51 -0.65 15.84
N TYR A 2 13.44 0.30 15.71
CA TYR A 2 14.77 0.01 15.18
C TYR A 2 15.48 -1.11 15.93
N ASP A 3 15.53 -1.02 17.27
CA ASP A 3 16.23 -2.02 18.07
C ASP A 3 15.64 -3.42 17.88
N PHE A 4 14.31 -3.51 17.85
CA PHE A 4 13.61 -4.77 17.66
C PHE A 4 13.95 -5.38 16.30
N LEU A 5 13.82 -4.61 15.22
CA LEU A 5 14.04 -5.11 13.87
C LEU A 5 15.51 -5.45 13.60
N ASN A 6 16.44 -4.71 14.21
CA ASN A 6 17.85 -5.02 14.08
C ASN A 6 18.27 -6.30 14.81
N ARG A 7 17.51 -6.71 15.84
CA ARG A 7 17.79 -7.93 16.60
C ARG A 7 17.21 -9.18 15.97
N ILE A 8 16.26 -9.04 15.04
CA ILE A 8 15.63 -10.18 14.38
C ILE A 8 16.54 -10.70 13.28
N SER A 9 16.73 -12.02 13.25
CA SER A 9 17.35 -12.67 12.08
C SER A 9 16.37 -12.59 10.92
N ARG A 10 16.78 -11.96 9.82
CA ARG A 10 15.91 -11.68 8.68
C ARG A 10 16.29 -12.45 7.42
N ASN A 11 16.93 -13.60 7.56
CA ASN A 11 17.34 -14.41 6.42
C ASN A 11 16.14 -14.72 5.53
N ASN A 12 16.13 -14.15 4.32
CA ASN A 12 15.07 -14.34 3.32
C ASN A 12 13.68 -13.86 3.74
N LEU A 13 13.57 -13.04 4.80
CA LEU A 13 12.30 -12.44 5.19
C LEU A 13 12.16 -11.04 4.63
N LEU A 14 11.00 -10.78 4.01
CA LEU A 14 10.59 -9.44 3.63
C LEU A 14 9.57 -8.97 4.64
N ILE A 15 9.81 -7.82 5.26
CA ILE A 15 8.92 -7.26 6.26
C ILE A 15 8.24 -6.04 5.68
N ALA A 16 6.92 -6.02 5.74
CA ALA A 16 6.10 -4.88 5.34
C ALA A 16 5.65 -4.11 6.57
N TRP A 17 5.76 -2.79 6.52
CA TRP A 17 5.40 -1.90 7.62
C TRP A 17 4.35 -0.91 7.16
N GLU A 18 3.22 -0.89 7.88
CA GLU A 18 2.16 0.09 7.66
C GLU A 18 2.16 1.07 8.83
N PRO A 19 2.82 2.24 8.68
CA PRO A 19 2.80 3.25 9.74
C PRO A 19 1.39 3.83 9.92
N ARG A 20 1.07 4.19 11.14
CA ARG A 20 -0.24 4.71 11.53
C ARG A 20 -0.12 6.12 12.10
N GLY A 21 -1.25 6.83 12.13
CA GLY A 21 -1.33 8.15 12.74
C GLY A 21 -0.43 9.16 12.08
N ASP A 22 0.37 9.88 12.88
CA ASP A 22 1.23 10.95 12.40
C ASP A 22 2.30 10.51 11.40
N TRP A 23 2.68 9.23 11.40
CA TRP A 23 3.62 8.68 10.44
C TRP A 23 3.14 8.79 9.00
N LYS A 24 1.84 8.92 8.78
CA LYS A 24 1.25 9.05 7.44
C LYS A 24 1.31 10.47 6.90
N LYS A 25 1.59 11.46 7.73
CA LYS A 25 1.64 12.86 7.31
C LYS A 25 2.82 13.09 6.36
N ASN A 26 2.62 13.94 5.37
CA ASN A 26 3.67 14.31 4.42
C ASN A 26 4.92 14.87 5.12
N SER A 27 4.74 15.56 6.25
CA SER A 27 5.86 16.08 7.05
C SER A 27 6.79 14.97 7.57
N ASN A 28 6.29 13.74 7.70
CA ASN A 28 7.06 12.59 8.19
C ASN A 28 7.54 11.66 7.07
N LYS A 29 7.22 11.98 5.81
CA LYS A 29 7.53 11.10 4.68
C LYS A 29 9.03 10.82 4.55
N GLY A 30 9.87 11.84 4.74
CA GLY A 30 11.32 11.66 4.66
C GLY A 30 11.85 10.74 5.74
N PHE A 31 11.31 10.82 6.95
CA PHE A 31 11.68 9.93 8.05
C PHE A 31 11.23 8.50 7.79
N VAL A 32 10.01 8.31 7.29
CA VAL A 32 9.50 6.99 6.91
C VAL A 32 10.37 6.37 5.82
N GLU A 33 10.76 7.15 4.82
CA GLU A 33 11.67 6.70 3.77
C GLU A 33 13.00 6.21 4.36
N LYS A 34 13.57 6.98 5.27
CA LYS A 34 14.82 6.61 5.93
C LYS A 34 14.69 5.32 6.71
N VAL A 35 13.63 5.17 7.51
CA VAL A 35 13.38 3.95 8.29
C VAL A 35 13.27 2.74 7.36
N CYS A 36 12.52 2.86 6.28
CA CYS A 36 12.34 1.77 5.33
C CYS A 36 13.65 1.38 4.64
N LYS A 37 14.48 2.37 4.28
CA LYS A 37 15.78 2.09 3.68
C LYS A 37 16.73 1.41 4.67
N ASP A 38 16.83 1.95 5.88
CA ASP A 38 17.78 1.47 6.89
C ASP A 38 17.44 0.04 7.34
N LEU A 39 16.16 -0.27 7.46
CA LEU A 39 15.69 -1.56 7.95
C LEU A 39 15.20 -2.49 6.83
N LYS A 40 15.30 -2.07 5.58
CA LYS A 40 14.85 -2.82 4.41
C LYS A 40 13.39 -3.26 4.53
N LEU A 41 12.52 -2.28 4.83
CA LEU A 41 11.09 -2.50 4.97
C LEU A 41 10.35 -2.12 3.71
N ILE A 42 9.25 -2.83 3.43
CA ILE A 42 8.29 -2.43 2.40
C ILE A 42 7.31 -1.47 3.05
N HIS A 43 7.18 -0.26 2.50
CA HIS A 43 6.23 0.72 3.01
C HIS A 43 4.83 0.39 2.51
N VAL A 44 3.95 0.00 3.43
CA VAL A 44 2.55 -0.32 3.12
C VAL A 44 1.71 0.94 3.24
N VAL A 45 0.99 1.28 2.19
CA VAL A 45 0.09 2.44 2.16
C VAL A 45 -1.24 2.06 1.53
N ASP A 46 -2.24 2.89 1.75
CA ASP A 46 -3.46 2.90 0.95
C ASP A 46 -3.18 3.78 -0.27
N LEU A 47 -2.93 3.16 -1.42
CA LEU A 47 -2.54 3.88 -2.65
C LEU A 47 -3.58 4.89 -3.13
N LEU A 48 -4.84 4.75 -2.74
CA LEU A 48 -5.88 5.71 -3.11
C LEU A 48 -5.86 6.95 -2.22
N ARG A 49 -5.12 6.93 -1.12
CA ARG A 49 -4.98 8.06 -0.19
C ARG A 49 -3.56 8.62 -0.13
N TYR A 50 -2.55 7.76 -0.27
CA TYR A 50 -1.15 8.14 -0.08
C TYR A 50 -0.26 7.46 -1.12
N ASP A 51 0.87 8.10 -1.42
CA ASP A 51 1.93 7.47 -2.19
C ASP A 51 2.95 6.85 -1.24
N PRO A 52 3.58 5.72 -1.60
CA PRO A 52 4.63 5.15 -0.76
C PRO A 52 5.84 6.09 -0.69
N ALA A 53 6.46 6.16 0.49
CA ALA A 53 7.65 6.98 0.70
C ALA A 53 8.86 6.43 -0.05
N ILE A 54 8.89 5.13 -0.30
CA ILE A 54 9.93 4.44 -1.04
C ILE A 54 9.30 3.32 -1.86
N THR A 55 9.84 3.09 -3.06
CA THR A 55 9.44 1.95 -3.89
C THR A 55 10.61 0.99 -4.04
N CYS A 56 10.29 -0.28 -4.18
CA CYS A 56 11.25 -1.33 -4.48
C CYS A 56 10.62 -2.28 -5.50
N GLU A 57 11.22 -3.42 -5.76
CA GLU A 57 10.66 -4.38 -6.72
C GLU A 57 9.25 -4.82 -6.36
N MET A 58 8.89 -4.79 -5.07
CA MET A 58 7.59 -5.21 -4.56
C MET A 58 6.92 -4.05 -3.82
N THR A 59 5.64 -3.85 -4.07
CA THR A 59 4.82 -2.88 -3.36
C THR A 59 3.61 -3.59 -2.77
N TYR A 60 3.19 -3.13 -1.59
CA TYR A 60 2.09 -3.71 -0.85
C TYR A 60 1.12 -2.60 -0.50
N THR A 61 -0.13 -2.71 -0.95
CA THR A 61 -1.16 -1.73 -0.59
C THR A 61 -2.30 -2.40 0.16
N ARG A 62 -2.78 -1.72 1.20
CA ARG A 62 -3.97 -2.11 1.94
C ARG A 62 -5.00 -1.00 1.84
N LEU A 63 -6.15 -1.32 1.26
CA LEU A 63 -7.20 -0.34 0.97
C LEU A 63 -8.24 -0.38 2.08
N HIS A 64 -8.37 0.73 2.82
CA HIS A 64 -9.18 0.83 4.02
C HIS A 64 -10.52 1.55 3.82
N GLY A 65 -10.87 1.88 2.58
CA GLY A 65 -12.08 2.64 2.27
C GLY A 65 -11.83 4.13 2.13
N LEU A 66 -12.63 4.79 1.31
CA LEU A 66 -12.48 6.21 0.96
C LEU A 66 -13.59 7.09 1.52
N GLY A 67 -14.29 6.67 2.56
CA GLY A 67 -15.30 7.46 3.23
C GLY A 67 -14.71 8.64 3.98
N SER A 68 -15.53 9.31 4.81
CA SER A 68 -15.12 10.47 5.60
C SER A 68 -14.05 10.14 6.64
N ARG A 69 -13.93 8.88 7.04
CA ARG A 69 -12.94 8.40 8.01
C ARG A 69 -11.75 7.80 7.27
N GLU A 70 -10.57 7.84 7.88
CA GLU A 70 -9.38 7.20 7.32
C GLU A 70 -9.54 5.70 7.15
N TYR A 71 -10.23 5.03 8.08
CA TYR A 71 -10.52 3.61 8.02
C TYR A 71 -12.03 3.40 7.94
N GLU A 72 -12.56 3.46 6.72
CA GLU A 72 -13.99 3.32 6.47
C GLU A 72 -14.30 1.95 5.90
N TYR A 73 -14.41 0.96 6.76
CA TYR A 73 -14.57 -0.44 6.35
C TYR A 73 -15.88 -0.74 5.64
N ARG A 74 -16.91 0.11 5.80
CA ARG A 74 -18.20 -0.06 5.13
C ARG A 74 -18.22 0.53 3.73
N TYR A 75 -17.14 1.17 3.33
CA TYR A 75 -17.05 1.78 2.01
C TYR A 75 -16.96 0.71 0.92
N LYS A 76 -17.77 0.85 -0.12
CA LYS A 76 -17.67 0.03 -1.33
C LYS A 76 -17.00 0.85 -2.41
N TYR A 77 -15.93 0.33 -3.00
CA TYR A 77 -15.18 1.05 -4.02
C TYR A 77 -16.01 1.23 -5.28
N THR A 78 -16.00 2.43 -5.86
CA THR A 78 -16.67 2.72 -7.12
C THR A 78 -15.81 2.26 -8.28
N ASP A 79 -16.38 2.18 -9.47
CA ASP A 79 -15.62 1.86 -10.67
C ASP A 79 -14.53 2.88 -10.92
N GLU A 80 -14.80 4.18 -10.64
CA GLU A 80 -13.79 5.24 -10.76
C GLU A 80 -12.64 5.03 -9.79
N ASP A 81 -12.93 4.61 -8.55
CA ASP A 81 -11.90 4.30 -7.57
C ASP A 81 -10.97 3.19 -8.08
N LEU A 82 -11.54 2.13 -8.63
CA LEU A 82 -10.79 1.00 -9.15
C LEU A 82 -9.95 1.40 -10.38
N GLU A 83 -10.47 2.27 -11.23
CA GLU A 83 -9.72 2.83 -12.36
C GLU A 83 -8.52 3.66 -11.87
N ARG A 84 -8.73 4.48 -10.84
CA ARG A 84 -7.64 5.26 -10.23
C ARG A 84 -6.57 4.34 -9.64
N LEU A 85 -6.98 3.25 -8.99
CA LEU A 85 -6.04 2.27 -8.45
C LEU A 85 -5.20 1.66 -9.56
N LEU A 86 -5.82 1.32 -10.69
CA LEU A 86 -5.10 0.76 -11.85
C LEU A 86 -4.06 1.76 -12.37
N VAL A 87 -4.42 3.04 -12.47
CA VAL A 87 -3.49 4.10 -12.89
C VAL A 87 -2.30 4.19 -11.94
N LYS A 88 -2.57 4.17 -10.62
CA LYS A 88 -1.50 4.20 -9.60
C LYS A 88 -0.56 3.00 -9.74
N ILE A 89 -1.10 1.82 -9.96
CA ILE A 89 -0.28 0.61 -10.13
C ILE A 89 0.58 0.72 -11.39
N ARG A 90 0.04 1.25 -12.49
CA ARG A 90 0.81 1.46 -13.71
C ARG A 90 1.95 2.46 -13.52
N GLU A 91 1.71 3.52 -12.74
CA GLU A 91 2.75 4.47 -12.39
C GLU A 91 3.89 3.79 -11.61
N LEU A 92 3.54 2.91 -10.66
CA LEU A 92 4.54 2.15 -9.91
C LEU A 92 5.36 1.24 -10.82
N LYS A 93 4.73 0.60 -11.80
CA LYS A 93 5.45 -0.22 -12.77
C LYS A 93 6.47 0.58 -13.57
N LYS A 94 6.13 1.81 -13.93
CA LYS A 94 7.08 2.71 -14.62
C LYS A 94 8.27 3.07 -13.76
N LEU A 95 8.13 3.00 -12.43
CA LEU A 95 9.21 3.25 -11.47
C LEU A 95 10.04 2.00 -11.17
N GLY A 96 9.76 0.87 -11.83
CA GLY A 96 10.52 -0.35 -11.65
C GLY A 96 9.89 -1.37 -10.72
N VAL A 97 8.67 -1.13 -10.23
CA VAL A 97 7.97 -2.11 -9.39
C VAL A 97 7.47 -3.25 -10.27
N SER A 98 7.87 -4.48 -9.95
CA SER A 98 7.49 -5.67 -10.73
C SER A 98 6.32 -6.44 -10.12
N LEU A 99 6.05 -6.26 -8.83
CA LEU A 99 5.02 -7.01 -8.12
C LEU A 99 4.28 -6.09 -7.15
N VAL A 100 2.96 -6.09 -7.23
CA VAL A 100 2.10 -5.29 -6.35
C VAL A 100 1.08 -6.23 -5.71
N TYR A 101 1.07 -6.27 -4.37
CA TYR A 101 0.03 -6.93 -3.61
C TYR A 101 -1.05 -5.91 -3.27
N VAL A 102 -2.29 -6.20 -3.63
CA VAL A 102 -3.44 -5.33 -3.36
C VAL A 102 -4.39 -6.07 -2.43
N LEU A 103 -4.57 -5.53 -1.22
CA LEU A 103 -5.47 -6.10 -0.23
C LEU A 103 -6.62 -5.13 0.02
N PHE A 104 -7.83 -5.60 -0.27
CA PHE A 104 -9.05 -4.86 0.07
C PHE A 104 -9.43 -5.18 1.50
N ASN A 105 -9.41 -4.16 2.35
CA ASN A 105 -9.71 -4.30 3.78
C ASN A 105 -11.00 -3.56 4.14
N ASN A 106 -12.09 -3.98 3.52
CA ASN A 106 -13.44 -3.45 3.73
C ASN A 106 -14.43 -4.62 3.73
N ILE A 107 -15.68 -4.37 4.14
CA ILE A 107 -16.67 -5.44 4.20
C ILE A 107 -17.02 -6.02 2.82
N TRP A 108 -16.82 -5.25 1.75
CA TRP A 108 -17.05 -5.65 0.37
C TRP A 108 -15.81 -6.22 -0.31
N MET A 109 -14.81 -6.64 0.49
CA MET A 109 -13.49 -7.01 -0.03
C MET A 109 -13.53 -8.07 -1.13
N GLY A 110 -14.37 -9.08 -1.01
CA GLY A 110 -14.49 -10.13 -2.03
C GLY A 110 -15.02 -9.60 -3.35
N ASP A 111 -16.11 -8.84 -3.29
CA ASP A 111 -16.72 -8.26 -4.48
C ASP A 111 -15.81 -7.24 -5.16
N ASP A 112 -15.19 -6.37 -4.36
CA ASP A 112 -14.33 -5.30 -4.89
C ASP A 112 -13.06 -5.89 -5.50
N ALA A 113 -12.46 -6.89 -4.88
CA ALA A 113 -11.31 -7.59 -5.44
C ALA A 113 -11.66 -8.28 -6.76
N LYS A 114 -12.81 -8.93 -6.83
CA LYS A 114 -13.28 -9.58 -8.05
C LYS A 114 -13.52 -8.58 -9.19
N ARG A 115 -14.14 -7.44 -8.88
CA ARG A 115 -14.36 -6.37 -9.85
C ARG A 115 -13.03 -5.82 -10.36
N PHE A 116 -12.05 -5.66 -9.48
CA PHE A 116 -10.72 -5.19 -9.87
C PHE A 116 -10.00 -6.19 -10.77
N ILE A 117 -10.10 -7.48 -10.47
CA ILE A 117 -9.54 -8.54 -11.32
C ILE A 117 -10.16 -8.47 -12.72
N ASN A 118 -11.47 -8.29 -12.80
CA ASN A 118 -12.16 -8.16 -14.09
C ASN A 118 -11.68 -6.94 -14.86
N LEU A 119 -11.46 -5.82 -14.17
CA LEU A 119 -10.93 -4.61 -14.79
C LEU A 119 -9.53 -4.82 -15.34
N LEU A 120 -8.67 -5.53 -14.61
CA LEU A 120 -7.31 -5.86 -15.07
C LEU A 120 -7.34 -6.69 -16.35
N GLY A 121 -8.29 -7.61 -16.47
CA GLY A 121 -8.43 -8.45 -17.65
C GLY A 121 -8.87 -7.69 -18.91
N LYS A 122 -9.52 -6.54 -18.75
CA LYS A 122 -9.97 -5.68 -19.86
C LYS A 122 -8.91 -4.69 -20.32
N LYS A 123 -7.92 -4.46 -19.51
CA LYS A 123 -6.86 -3.47 -19.73
C LYS A 123 -5.52 -4.13 -19.94
#